data_b70a2c46b537a6c099aca969b1ae9060
#
_entry.id   b70a2c46b537a6c099aca969b1ae9060
#
_cell.length_a   1.000
_cell.length_b   1.000
_cell.length_c   1.000
_cell.angle_alpha   90.00
_cell.angle_beta   90.00
_cell.angle_gamma   90.00
#
_symmetry.space_group_name_H-M   'P 1'
#
loop_
_entity.id
_entity.type
_entity.pdbx_description
1 polymer ?
#
loop_
_entity_poly.entity_id
_entity_poly.type
_entity_poly.pdbx_seq_one_letter_code
_entity_poly.pdbx_strand_id
1 'polypeptide(L)'
;LGIVAAVGYTVYSKFWAVNETNVISNIINEVRNMGEGNGGYGTANYNQAIINSEAISSKVKYSGTTIYNHSGGTITVVGANTGFTVTSTGLSKKDCINMASQLGTADMASTKINSTSINGVVSTIAATAACSSDSNTVAFTTRG
;
A
#
# COMPACT_ATOMS: atom_id res chain seq x y z
N LEU A 1 -22.27 26.23 6.57
CA LEU A 1 -22.11 25.01 5.78
C LEU A 1 -20.69 24.83 5.29
N GLY A 2 -20.03 25.87 4.80
CA GLY A 2 -18.65 25.81 4.34
C GLY A 2 -17.68 25.47 5.46
N ILE A 3 -17.89 26.01 6.67
CA ILE A 3 -17.02 25.75 7.82
C ILE A 3 -17.14 24.29 8.24
N VAL A 4 -18.35 23.76 8.31
CA VAL A 4 -18.57 22.36 8.69
C VAL A 4 -17.95 21.43 7.63
N ALA A 5 -18.11 21.74 6.36
CA ALA A 5 -17.53 20.94 5.28
C ALA A 5 -16.00 20.97 5.34
N ALA A 6 -15.39 22.13 5.62
CA ALA A 6 -13.93 22.25 5.72
C ALA A 6 -13.39 21.44 6.90
N VAL A 7 -14.01 21.53 8.06
CA VAL A 7 -13.61 20.73 9.23
C VAL A 7 -13.78 19.26 8.97
N GLY A 8 -14.91 18.86 8.40
CA GLY A 8 -15.17 17.47 8.06
C GLY A 8 -14.15 16.93 7.06
N TYR A 9 -13.79 17.74 6.08
CA TYR A 9 -12.80 17.34 5.07
C TYR A 9 -11.42 17.12 5.72
N THR A 10 -10.99 17.99 6.61
CA THR A 10 -9.69 17.86 7.29
C THR A 10 -9.63 16.58 8.13
N VAL A 11 -10.65 16.31 8.92
CA VAL A 11 -10.74 15.10 9.73
C VAL A 11 -10.78 13.86 8.84
N TYR A 12 -11.52 13.91 7.78
CA TYR A 12 -11.66 12.82 6.81
C TYR A 12 -10.33 12.49 6.14
N SER A 13 -9.58 13.53 5.76
CA SER A 13 -8.28 13.35 5.13
C SER A 13 -7.29 12.64 6.06
N LYS A 14 -7.24 13.00 7.35
CA LYS A 14 -6.40 12.32 8.34
C LYS A 14 -6.82 10.87 8.54
N PHE A 15 -8.12 10.64 8.62
CA PHE A 15 -8.66 9.30 8.76
C PHE A 15 -8.30 8.42 7.57
N TRP A 16 -8.37 8.96 6.37
CA TRP A 16 -8.05 8.23 5.16
C TRP A 16 -6.57 7.88 5.05
N ALA A 17 -5.67 8.75 5.51
CA ALA A 17 -4.25 8.44 5.53
C ALA A 17 -3.97 7.18 6.38
N VAL A 18 -4.55 7.12 7.57
CA VAL A 18 -4.46 5.94 8.46
C VAL A 18 -5.11 4.74 7.78
N ASN A 19 -6.26 4.95 7.15
CA ASN A 19 -7.01 3.88 6.50
C ASN A 19 -6.26 3.27 5.32
N GLU A 20 -5.56 4.07 4.52
CA GLU A 20 -4.73 3.56 3.42
C GLU A 20 -3.61 2.66 3.93
N THR A 21 -2.91 3.07 4.98
CA THR A 21 -1.88 2.24 5.60
C THR A 21 -2.47 0.92 6.11
N ASN A 22 -3.64 0.97 6.75
CA ASN A 22 -4.31 -0.22 7.25
C ASN A 22 -4.76 -1.14 6.12
N VAL A 23 -5.24 -0.60 5.02
CA VAL A 23 -5.65 -1.39 3.85
C VAL A 23 -4.46 -2.14 3.27
N ILE A 24 -3.34 -1.48 3.09
CA ILE A 24 -2.11 -2.13 2.59
C ILE A 24 -1.63 -3.21 3.56
N SER A 25 -1.64 -2.93 4.86
CA SER A 25 -1.28 -3.91 5.88
C SER A 25 -2.19 -5.14 5.83
N ASN A 26 -3.49 -4.94 5.69
CA ASN A 26 -4.46 -6.03 5.58
C ASN A 26 -4.25 -6.84 4.30
N ILE A 27 -3.93 -6.19 3.19
CA ILE A 27 -3.61 -6.86 1.92
C ILE A 27 -2.38 -7.73 2.09
N ILE A 28 -1.33 -7.22 2.72
CA ILE A 28 -0.11 -7.98 2.98
C ILE A 28 -0.41 -9.25 3.77
N ASN A 29 -1.19 -9.13 4.85
CA ASN A 29 -1.57 -10.27 5.67
C ASN A 29 -2.41 -11.29 4.89
N GLU A 30 -3.36 -10.82 4.09
CA GLU A 30 -4.23 -11.67 3.30
C GLU A 30 -3.43 -12.46 2.25
N VAL A 31 -2.50 -11.80 1.57
CA VAL A 31 -1.68 -12.46 0.54
C VAL A 31 -0.71 -13.47 1.19
N ARG A 32 -0.18 -13.17 2.37
CA ARG A 32 0.64 -14.14 3.12
C ARG A 32 -0.15 -15.40 3.42
N ASN A 33 -1.40 -15.27 3.81
CA ASN A 33 -2.26 -16.43 4.05
C ASN A 33 -2.49 -17.26 2.78
N MET A 34 -2.64 -16.60 1.63
CA MET A 34 -2.84 -17.30 0.35
C MET A 34 -1.61 -18.09 -0.09
N GLY A 35 -0.41 -17.56 0.14
CA GLY A 35 0.82 -18.14 -0.35
C GLY A 35 1.46 -19.17 0.55
N GLU A 36 1.07 -19.23 1.80
CA GLU A 36 1.75 -20.01 2.84
C GLU A 36 1.79 -21.50 2.55
N GLY A 37 0.73 -22.04 1.95
CA GLY A 37 0.64 -23.47 1.66
C GLY A 37 1.31 -23.91 0.37
N ASN A 38 1.82 -22.99 -0.44
CA ASN A 38 2.31 -23.28 -1.79
C ASN A 38 3.83 -23.14 -1.95
N GLY A 39 4.55 -22.86 -0.88
CA GLY A 39 6.01 -22.74 -0.93
C GLY A 39 6.50 -21.46 -1.61
N GLY A 40 5.64 -20.45 -1.74
CA GLY A 40 5.98 -19.18 -2.36
C GLY A 40 4.81 -18.55 -3.10
N TYR A 41 5.05 -17.41 -3.71
CA TYR A 41 4.01 -16.61 -4.35
C TYR A 41 4.11 -16.58 -5.87
N GLY A 42 5.15 -17.17 -6.44
CA GLY A 42 5.37 -17.13 -7.89
C GLY A 42 5.56 -15.72 -8.42
N THR A 43 5.05 -15.46 -9.61
CA THR A 43 5.15 -14.14 -10.26
C THR A 43 3.80 -13.65 -10.78
N ALA A 44 2.70 -14.27 -10.37
CA ALA A 44 1.36 -13.91 -10.83
C ALA A 44 0.83 -12.67 -10.11
N ASN A 45 -0.16 -12.02 -10.75
CA ASN A 45 -0.88 -10.91 -10.14
C ASN A 45 -1.96 -11.46 -9.22
N TYR A 46 -2.02 -10.96 -7.99
CA TYR A 46 -2.92 -11.46 -6.95
C TYR A 46 -4.19 -10.63 -6.80
N ASN A 47 -4.38 -9.58 -7.60
CA ASN A 47 -5.53 -8.68 -7.44
C ASN A 47 -6.86 -9.41 -7.48
N GLN A 48 -7.04 -10.33 -8.43
CA GLN A 48 -8.30 -11.08 -8.53
C GLN A 48 -8.54 -11.95 -7.30
N ALA A 49 -7.51 -12.59 -6.79
CA ALA A 49 -7.62 -13.42 -5.59
C ALA A 49 -7.99 -12.57 -4.37
N ILE A 50 -7.42 -11.38 -4.24
CA ILE A 50 -7.73 -10.45 -3.16
C ILE A 50 -9.18 -10.00 -3.23
N ILE A 51 -9.66 -9.67 -4.41
CA ILE A 51 -11.05 -9.26 -4.64
C ILE A 51 -12.00 -10.40 -4.28
N ASN A 52 -11.69 -11.61 -4.72
CA ASN A 52 -12.52 -12.79 -4.48
C ASN A 52 -12.54 -13.23 -3.01
N SER A 53 -11.52 -12.87 -2.23
CA SER A 53 -11.46 -13.23 -0.80
C SER A 53 -12.50 -12.50 0.04
N GLU A 54 -13.04 -11.38 -0.48
CA GLU A 54 -14.04 -10.52 0.18
C GLU A 54 -13.55 -9.83 1.45
N ALA A 55 -12.44 -10.25 2.05
CA ALA A 55 -11.92 -9.64 3.26
C ALA A 55 -11.48 -8.18 3.02
N ILE A 56 -10.94 -7.90 1.85
CA ILE A 56 -10.44 -6.57 1.47
C ILE A 56 -11.44 -5.85 0.58
N SER A 57 -12.13 -6.56 -0.31
CA SER A 57 -13.02 -5.95 -1.30
C SER A 57 -14.17 -5.17 -0.68
N SER A 58 -14.57 -5.48 0.55
CA SER A 58 -15.58 -4.71 1.28
C SER A 58 -15.07 -3.34 1.76
N LYS A 59 -13.74 -3.12 1.75
CA LYS A 59 -13.09 -1.92 2.29
C LYS A 59 -12.50 -1.02 1.21
N VAL A 60 -12.45 -1.47 -0.03
CA VAL A 60 -11.84 -0.74 -1.14
C VAL A 60 -12.77 -0.75 -2.33
N LYS A 61 -12.57 0.21 -3.25
CA LYS A 61 -13.23 0.20 -4.53
C LYS A 61 -12.45 -0.66 -5.49
N TYR A 62 -13.14 -1.42 -6.32
CA TYR A 62 -12.49 -2.21 -7.37
C TYR A 62 -13.37 -2.28 -8.60
N SER A 63 -12.74 -2.54 -9.74
CA SER A 63 -13.43 -2.72 -11.02
C SER A 63 -12.62 -3.73 -11.84
N GLY A 64 -13.23 -4.86 -12.17
CA GLY A 64 -12.51 -5.95 -12.81
C GLY A 64 -11.41 -6.49 -11.89
N THR A 65 -10.16 -6.35 -12.30
CA THR A 65 -9.00 -6.74 -11.50
C THR A 65 -8.23 -5.54 -10.92
N THR A 66 -8.76 -4.33 -11.09
CA THR A 66 -8.14 -3.10 -10.61
C THR A 66 -8.67 -2.76 -9.23
N ILE A 67 -7.77 -2.60 -8.26
CA ILE A 67 -8.10 -2.16 -6.91
C ILE A 67 -7.68 -0.70 -6.79
N TYR A 68 -8.59 0.14 -6.28
CA TYR A 68 -8.34 1.56 -6.12
C TYR A 68 -8.08 1.88 -4.66
N ASN A 69 -7.13 2.78 -4.42
CA ASN A 69 -6.90 3.32 -3.07
C ASN A 69 -7.77 4.55 -2.84
N HIS A 70 -7.73 5.10 -1.63
CA HIS A 70 -8.54 6.27 -1.27
C HIS A 70 -8.00 7.57 -1.87
N SER A 71 -6.78 7.57 -2.36
CA SER A 71 -6.14 8.75 -2.99
C SER A 71 -6.44 8.88 -4.48
N GLY A 72 -7.20 7.95 -5.04
CA GLY A 72 -7.54 7.95 -6.47
C GLY A 72 -6.53 7.21 -7.34
N GLY A 73 -5.50 6.62 -6.75
CA GLY A 73 -4.56 5.76 -7.45
C GLY A 73 -4.99 4.29 -7.37
N THR A 74 -4.06 3.39 -7.69
CA THR A 74 -4.32 1.95 -7.75
C THR A 74 -3.42 1.17 -6.80
N ILE A 75 -3.87 -0.03 -6.45
CA ILE A 75 -3.11 -0.99 -5.67
C ILE A 75 -2.91 -2.23 -6.52
N THR A 76 -1.67 -2.67 -6.65
CA THR A 76 -1.32 -3.87 -7.41
C THR A 76 -0.49 -4.79 -6.54
N VAL A 77 -0.79 -6.09 -6.56
CA VAL A 77 -0.05 -7.10 -5.82
C VAL A 77 0.45 -8.15 -6.81
N VAL A 78 1.77 -8.32 -6.87
CA VAL A 78 2.40 -9.27 -7.79
C VAL A 78 3.38 -10.13 -7.01
N GLY A 79 3.34 -11.45 -7.22
CA GLY A 79 4.29 -12.36 -6.61
C GLY A 79 5.73 -12.07 -7.02
N ALA A 80 6.64 -12.24 -6.08
CA ALA A 80 8.08 -12.06 -6.27
C ALA A 80 8.82 -13.30 -5.72
N ASN A 81 8.41 -14.46 -6.16
CA ASN A 81 8.91 -15.78 -5.76
C ASN A 81 8.68 -16.07 -4.28
N THR A 82 9.66 -15.89 -3.41
CA THR A 82 9.52 -16.16 -1.98
C THR A 82 8.70 -15.11 -1.24
N GLY A 83 8.50 -13.94 -1.84
CA GLY A 83 7.67 -12.86 -1.32
C GLY A 83 6.74 -12.33 -2.39
N PHE A 84 6.24 -11.13 -2.16
CA PHE A 84 5.39 -10.44 -3.13
C PHE A 84 5.59 -8.93 -3.01
N THR A 85 5.21 -8.21 -4.06
CA THR A 85 5.31 -6.74 -4.11
C THR A 85 3.92 -6.14 -4.13
N VAL A 86 3.65 -5.23 -3.18
CA VAL A 86 2.42 -4.45 -3.12
C VAL A 86 2.75 -3.02 -3.50
N THR A 87 2.11 -2.52 -4.55
CA THR A 87 2.35 -1.17 -5.08
C THR A 87 1.09 -0.34 -4.93
N SER A 88 1.22 0.85 -4.34
CA SER A 88 0.14 1.84 -4.23
C SER A 88 0.58 3.13 -4.90
N THR A 89 -0.25 3.66 -5.80
CA THR A 89 0.06 4.82 -6.62
C THR A 89 -0.79 6.03 -6.24
N GLY A 90 -0.43 7.20 -6.76
CA GLY A 90 -1.23 8.41 -6.62
C GLY A 90 -1.25 8.98 -5.21
N LEU A 91 -0.24 8.69 -4.39
CA LEU A 91 -0.21 9.10 -2.99
C LEU A 91 0.30 10.54 -2.85
N SER A 92 -0.32 11.32 -1.94
CA SER A 92 0.21 12.61 -1.54
C SER A 92 1.54 12.44 -0.81
N LYS A 93 2.30 13.53 -0.64
CA LYS A 93 3.53 13.49 0.15
C LYS A 93 3.28 12.92 1.54
N LYS A 94 2.23 13.40 2.19
CA LYS A 94 1.89 12.97 3.56
C LYS A 94 1.56 11.47 3.62
N ASP A 95 0.72 11.00 2.74
CA ASP A 95 0.33 9.58 2.72
C ASP A 95 1.50 8.69 2.36
N CYS A 96 2.33 9.13 1.40
CA CYS A 96 3.55 8.43 1.02
C CYS A 96 4.51 8.29 2.21
N ILE A 97 4.77 9.38 2.92
CA ILE A 97 5.68 9.38 4.08
C ILE A 97 5.13 8.47 5.18
N ASN A 98 3.86 8.61 5.51
CA ASN A 98 3.23 7.81 6.56
C ASN A 98 3.25 6.32 6.22
N MET A 99 2.85 5.96 5.02
CA MET A 99 2.81 4.57 4.58
C MET A 99 4.20 3.96 4.57
N ALA A 100 5.16 4.64 3.96
CA ALA A 100 6.52 4.12 3.84
C ALA A 100 7.20 3.96 5.20
N SER A 101 7.05 4.92 6.10
CA SER A 101 7.68 4.85 7.41
C SER A 101 7.02 3.83 8.34
N GLN A 102 5.73 3.62 8.21
CA GLN A 102 5.00 2.65 9.07
C GLN A 102 5.13 1.21 8.58
N LEU A 103 5.10 0.99 7.28
CA LEU A 103 5.14 -0.36 6.71
C LEU A 103 6.53 -0.78 6.24
N GLY A 104 7.42 0.17 5.98
CA GLY A 104 8.81 -0.11 5.60
C GLY A 104 9.63 -0.53 6.82
N THR A 105 9.49 -1.77 7.24
CA THR A 105 10.12 -2.33 8.42
C THR A 105 11.19 -3.36 8.02
N ALA A 106 11.86 -3.94 9.03
CA ALA A 106 12.86 -4.99 8.79
C ALA A 106 12.27 -6.23 8.13
N ASP A 107 10.94 -6.44 8.22
CA ASP A 107 10.27 -7.56 7.58
C ASP A 107 10.16 -7.40 6.06
N MET A 108 10.34 -6.18 5.55
CA MET A 108 10.34 -5.94 4.10
C MET A 108 11.72 -6.19 3.52
N ALA A 109 11.77 -6.86 2.38
CA ALA A 109 13.03 -7.01 1.64
C ALA A 109 13.48 -5.65 1.10
N SER A 110 12.51 -4.87 0.59
CA SER A 110 12.77 -3.50 0.14
C SER A 110 11.49 -2.69 0.10
N THR A 111 11.64 -1.38 0.21
CA THR A 111 10.57 -0.40 -0.01
C THR A 111 11.04 0.55 -1.09
N LYS A 112 10.30 0.63 -2.19
CA LYS A 112 10.63 1.53 -3.30
C LYS A 112 9.67 2.71 -3.29
N ILE A 113 10.20 3.90 -3.15
CA ILE A 113 9.43 5.15 -3.19
C ILE A 113 9.83 5.88 -4.46
N ASN A 114 8.92 5.95 -5.42
CA ASN A 114 9.19 6.47 -6.76
C ASN A 114 10.37 5.69 -7.37
N SER A 115 11.53 6.30 -7.55
CA SER A 115 12.72 5.62 -8.09
C SER A 115 13.74 5.23 -7.00
N THR A 116 13.45 5.54 -5.73
CA THR A 116 14.39 5.29 -4.62
C THR A 116 14.05 3.98 -3.94
N SER A 117 15.02 3.05 -3.88
CA SER A 117 14.86 1.76 -3.22
C SER A 117 15.57 1.77 -1.89
N ILE A 118 14.88 1.38 -0.81
CA ILE A 118 15.41 1.34 0.55
C ILE A 118 15.26 -0.07 1.08
N ASN A 119 16.36 -0.65 1.55
CA ASN A 119 16.36 -2.00 2.13
C ASN A 119 16.15 -1.90 3.64
N GLY A 120 15.28 -2.75 4.17
CA GLY A 120 15.00 -2.78 5.61
C GLY A 120 14.15 -1.62 6.08
N VAL A 121 14.50 -1.06 7.22
CA VAL A 121 13.69 -0.01 7.87
C VAL A 121 13.77 1.31 7.11
N VAL A 122 12.59 1.91 6.86
CA VAL A 122 12.48 3.23 6.24
C VAL A 122 12.30 4.27 7.35
N SER A 123 13.28 5.17 7.50
CA SER A 123 13.15 6.27 8.45
C SER A 123 12.23 7.36 7.90
N THR A 124 11.67 8.17 8.80
CA THR A 124 10.82 9.30 8.39
C THR A 124 11.61 10.29 7.52
N ILE A 125 12.89 10.49 7.82
CA ILE A 125 13.73 11.41 7.04
C ILE A 125 13.96 10.86 5.63
N ALA A 126 14.26 9.59 5.50
CA ALA A 126 14.44 8.95 4.19
C ALA A 126 13.13 8.98 3.38
N ALA A 127 12.00 8.70 4.02
CA ALA A 127 10.70 8.74 3.38
C ALA A 127 10.37 10.16 2.91
N THR A 128 10.65 11.16 3.74
CA THR A 128 10.42 12.58 3.39
C THR A 128 11.21 12.99 2.15
N ALA A 129 12.47 12.57 2.08
CA ALA A 129 13.33 12.87 0.92
C ALA A 129 12.83 12.19 -0.36
N ALA A 130 12.34 10.96 -0.25
CA ALA A 130 11.91 10.17 -1.40
C ALA A 130 10.49 10.51 -1.86
N CYS A 131 9.59 10.87 -0.94
CA CYS A 131 8.21 11.28 -1.25
C CYS A 131 8.15 12.74 -1.70
N SER A 132 8.84 13.07 -2.77
CA SER A 132 9.08 14.46 -3.18
C SER A 132 8.09 14.98 -4.22
N SER A 133 7.19 14.15 -4.70
CA SER A 133 6.21 14.51 -5.73
C SER A 133 4.83 14.76 -5.13
N ASP A 134 3.94 15.39 -5.89
CA ASP A 134 2.53 15.53 -5.51
C ASP A 134 1.75 14.23 -5.73
N SER A 135 2.30 13.33 -6.54
CA SER A 135 1.73 12.00 -6.78
C SER A 135 2.86 11.00 -6.67
N ASN A 136 2.86 10.20 -5.62
CA ASN A 136 3.94 9.27 -5.30
C ASN A 136 3.51 7.83 -5.41
N THR A 137 4.45 6.96 -5.74
CA THR A 137 4.25 5.51 -5.81
C THR A 137 5.13 4.85 -4.76
N VAL A 138 4.53 3.99 -3.93
CA VAL A 138 5.25 3.22 -2.92
C VAL A 138 5.03 1.74 -3.20
N ALA A 139 6.10 0.98 -3.26
CA ALA A 139 6.06 -0.47 -3.48
C ALA A 139 6.81 -1.17 -2.36
N PHE A 140 6.13 -2.09 -1.69
CA PHE A 140 6.72 -2.91 -0.62
C PHE A 140 6.94 -4.32 -1.15
N THR A 141 8.18 -4.80 -1.08
CA THR A 141 8.51 -6.18 -1.41
C THR A 141 8.78 -6.93 -0.11
N THR A 142 7.98 -7.96 0.14
CA THR A 142 8.07 -8.73 1.38
C THR A 142 9.16 -9.80 1.29
N ARG A 143 9.61 -10.29 2.43
CA ARG A 143 10.53 -11.43 2.49
C ARG A 143 9.81 -12.79 2.48
N GLY A 144 8.52 -12.75 2.63
CA GLY A 144 7.73 -13.97 2.68
C GLY A 144 6.39 -13.79 3.36
#